data_41de8f5956b6cc1394da20b66cae9723
#
_entry.id   41de8f5956b6cc1394da20b66cae9723
#
_cell.length_a   1.000
_cell.length_b   1.000
_cell.length_c   1.000
_cell.angle_alpha   90.00
_cell.angle_beta   90.00
_cell.angle_gamma   90.00
#
_symmetry.space_group_name_H-M   'P 1'
#
loop_
_entity.id
_entity.type
_entity.pdbx_description
1 polymer ?
#
loop_
_entity_poly.entity_id
_entity_poly.type
_entity_poly.pdbx_seq_one_letter_code
_entity_poly.pdbx_strand_id
1 'polypeptide(L)'
;TNELEDRAVVVFDSMWHATETMARTIVEAFNAKGIPAAFYDIKANHNSDIVTDVLTSKYLAVGSPTLNNDMMPSIASFLCYLRGLSPKGRKAFAFGSYGWGGQSIAQVEEQLKAAGCDTVLEKQRIANVPTKAQLAALTEAVQQIDE
;
A
#
# COMPACT_ATOMS: atom_id res chain seq x y z
N THR A 1 23.81 -9.85 2.33
CA THR A 1 22.46 -9.35 2.56
C THR A 1 22.40 -7.88 2.26
N ASN A 2 21.43 -7.49 1.50
CA ASN A 2 21.26 -6.11 1.12
C ASN A 2 20.55 -5.33 2.23
N GLU A 3 21.12 -4.20 2.59
CA GLU A 3 20.44 -3.28 3.48
C GLU A 3 19.28 -2.62 2.73
N LEU A 4 18.16 -2.46 3.41
CA LEU A 4 17.03 -1.77 2.85
C LEU A 4 17.22 -0.27 2.97
N GLU A 5 16.89 0.46 1.91
CA GLU A 5 16.97 1.91 1.92
C GLU A 5 15.76 2.50 2.64
N ASP A 6 15.95 3.64 3.31
CA ASP A 6 14.87 4.39 3.95
C ASP A 6 14.00 5.05 2.88
N ARG A 7 13.28 4.20 2.16
CA ARG A 7 12.37 4.59 1.09
C ARG A 7 11.07 3.84 1.26
N ALA A 8 10.01 4.40 0.71
CA ALA A 8 8.71 3.76 0.68
C ALA A 8 8.25 3.58 -0.77
N VAL A 9 7.49 2.53 -0.99
CA VAL A 9 6.80 2.32 -2.27
C VAL A 9 5.31 2.26 -1.98
N VAL A 10 4.53 3.07 -2.67
CA VAL A 10 3.07 3.09 -2.56
C VAL A 10 2.51 2.61 -3.89
N VAL A 11 1.85 1.46 -3.87
CA VAL A 11 1.28 0.81 -5.05
C VAL A 11 -0.24 0.78 -4.90
N PHE A 12 -0.95 1.16 -5.94
CA PHE A 12 -2.41 1.18 -5.88
C PHE A 12 -3.02 0.97 -7.26
N ASP A 13 -4.31 0.64 -7.28
CA ASP A 13 -5.11 0.63 -8.50
C ASP A 13 -6.05 1.83 -8.46
N SER A 14 -5.99 2.67 -9.48
CA SER A 14 -6.71 3.94 -9.53
C SER A 14 -8.11 3.84 -10.12
N MET A 15 -8.70 2.66 -10.14
CA MET A 15 -10.07 2.50 -10.64
C MET A 15 -11.05 3.48 -9.95
N TRP A 16 -10.80 3.75 -8.68
CA TRP A 16 -11.57 4.71 -7.89
C TRP A 16 -10.64 5.81 -7.39
N HIS A 17 -11.00 7.06 -7.65
CA HIS A 17 -10.19 8.20 -7.22
C HIS A 17 -9.93 8.24 -5.72
N ALA A 18 -10.85 7.69 -4.92
CA ALA A 18 -10.69 7.66 -3.48
C ALA A 18 -9.41 6.93 -3.05
N THR A 19 -9.11 5.79 -3.67
CA THR A 19 -7.88 5.05 -3.37
C THR A 19 -6.64 5.84 -3.80
N GLU A 20 -6.70 6.50 -4.94
CA GLU A 20 -5.61 7.36 -5.40
C GLU A 20 -5.36 8.51 -4.41
N THR A 21 -6.43 9.14 -3.91
CA THR A 21 -6.32 10.21 -2.93
C THR A 21 -5.64 9.72 -1.65
N MET A 22 -6.00 8.53 -1.19
CA MET A 22 -5.34 7.90 -0.04
C MET A 22 -3.85 7.66 -0.33
N ALA A 23 -3.54 7.14 -1.53
CA ALA A 23 -2.15 6.86 -1.91
C ALA A 23 -1.30 8.14 -1.90
N ARG A 24 -1.83 9.24 -2.44
CA ARG A 24 -1.12 10.53 -2.43
C ARG A 24 -0.89 11.04 -1.01
N THR A 25 -1.89 10.88 -0.14
CA THR A 25 -1.77 11.27 1.26
C THR A 25 -0.68 10.48 1.96
N ILE A 26 -0.60 9.17 1.69
CA ILE A 26 0.43 8.30 2.25
C ILE A 26 1.83 8.72 1.78
N VAL A 27 1.98 9.02 0.49
CA VAL A 27 3.25 9.50 -0.06
C VAL A 27 3.69 10.79 0.64
N GLU A 28 2.77 11.74 0.79
CA GLU A 28 3.08 13.01 1.45
C GLU A 28 3.46 12.79 2.92
N ALA A 29 2.79 11.86 3.61
CA ALA A 29 3.08 11.54 4.99
C ALA A 29 4.49 10.96 5.16
N PHE A 30 4.90 10.05 4.27
CA PHE A 30 6.27 9.53 4.28
C PHE A 30 7.29 10.63 3.99
N ASN A 31 7.02 11.45 2.99
CA ASN A 31 7.94 12.55 2.64
C ASN A 31 8.12 13.51 3.81
N ALA A 32 7.06 13.79 4.56
CA ALA A 32 7.13 14.65 5.73
C ALA A 32 7.98 14.06 6.85
N LYS A 33 8.14 12.73 6.88
CA LYS A 33 9.05 12.04 7.80
C LYS A 33 10.49 12.01 7.31
N GLY A 34 10.77 12.55 6.13
CA GLY A 34 12.07 12.44 5.51
C GLY A 34 12.30 11.12 4.78
N ILE A 35 11.24 10.37 4.50
CA ILE A 35 11.30 9.09 3.79
C ILE A 35 10.81 9.30 2.36
N PRO A 36 11.68 9.27 1.35
CA PRO A 36 11.23 9.40 -0.04
C PRO A 36 10.26 8.27 -0.39
N ALA A 37 9.16 8.60 -1.03
CA ALA A 37 8.15 7.62 -1.39
C ALA A 37 7.88 7.63 -2.89
N ALA A 38 7.96 6.46 -3.51
CA ALA A 38 7.59 6.27 -4.91
C ALA A 38 6.10 5.98 -5.01
N PHE A 39 5.47 6.47 -6.07
CA PHE A 39 4.03 6.43 -6.25
C PHE A 39 3.75 5.68 -7.56
N TYR A 40 3.16 4.49 -7.45
CA TYR A 40 2.90 3.64 -8.61
C TYR A 40 1.41 3.33 -8.77
N ASP A 41 0.84 3.78 -9.87
CA ASP A 41 -0.46 3.30 -10.32
C ASP A 41 -0.20 2.02 -11.11
N ILE A 42 -0.75 0.92 -10.66
CA ILE A 42 -0.48 -0.40 -11.25
C ILE A 42 -0.96 -0.50 -12.70
N LYS A 43 -1.86 0.38 -13.12
CA LYS A 43 -2.33 0.44 -14.52
C LYS A 43 -1.32 1.09 -15.43
N ALA A 44 -0.46 1.94 -14.90
CA ALA A 44 0.51 2.71 -15.67
C ALA A 44 1.93 2.15 -15.59
N ASN A 45 2.19 1.22 -14.68
CA ASN A 45 3.53 0.72 -14.42
C ASN A 45 3.56 -0.81 -14.44
N HIS A 46 4.63 -1.37 -14.97
CA HIS A 46 4.79 -2.81 -15.02
C HIS A 46 5.14 -3.39 -13.64
N ASN A 47 4.61 -4.58 -13.34
CA ASN A 47 4.87 -5.23 -12.05
C ASN A 47 6.36 -5.40 -11.74
N SER A 48 7.16 -5.73 -12.75
CA SER A 48 8.60 -5.94 -12.53
C SER A 48 9.31 -4.65 -12.11
N ASP A 49 8.90 -3.51 -12.62
CA ASP A 49 9.49 -2.21 -12.24
C ASP A 49 9.14 -1.87 -10.80
N ILE A 50 7.89 -2.11 -10.42
CA ILE A 50 7.41 -1.84 -9.06
C ILE A 50 8.14 -2.74 -8.06
N VAL A 51 8.24 -4.03 -8.36
CA VAL A 51 8.88 -5.01 -7.47
C VAL A 51 10.36 -4.71 -7.32
N THR A 52 11.04 -4.24 -8.37
CA THR A 52 12.43 -3.83 -8.27
C THR A 52 12.62 -2.78 -7.17
N ASP A 53 11.74 -1.79 -7.12
CA ASP A 53 11.76 -0.77 -6.06
C ASP A 53 11.42 -1.36 -4.69
N VAL A 54 10.45 -2.26 -4.63
CA VAL A 54 10.06 -2.89 -3.36
C VAL A 54 11.23 -3.66 -2.75
N LEU A 55 12.01 -4.33 -3.58
CA LEU A 55 13.13 -5.16 -3.10
C LEU A 55 14.22 -4.34 -2.41
N THR A 56 14.33 -3.05 -2.70
CA THR A 56 15.32 -2.17 -2.07
C THR A 56 14.72 -1.23 -1.02
N SER A 57 13.40 -1.18 -0.92
CA SER A 57 12.72 -0.24 -0.04
C SER A 57 12.30 -0.88 1.26
N LYS A 58 12.38 -0.11 2.35
CA LYS A 58 12.05 -0.57 3.70
C LYS A 58 10.54 -0.62 3.94
N TYR A 59 9.78 0.27 3.28
CA TYR A 59 8.34 0.42 3.51
C TYR A 59 7.55 0.14 2.23
N LEU A 60 6.39 -0.50 2.41
CA LEU A 60 5.50 -0.81 1.30
C LEU A 60 4.05 -0.59 1.71
N ALA A 61 3.34 0.22 0.96
CA ALA A 61 1.89 0.39 1.13
C ALA A 61 1.19 -0.08 -0.14
N VAL A 62 0.20 -0.96 -0.01
CA VAL A 62 -0.54 -1.50 -1.15
C VAL A 62 -2.01 -1.18 -0.99
N GLY A 63 -2.58 -0.54 -2.00
CA GLY A 63 -3.96 -0.09 -2.00
C GLY A 63 -4.82 -0.71 -3.07
N SER A 64 -6.04 -1.08 -2.70
CA SER A 64 -7.03 -1.62 -3.63
C SER A 64 -8.43 -1.18 -3.25
N PRO A 65 -9.23 -0.70 -4.20
CA PRO A 65 -10.67 -0.59 -3.96
C PRO A 65 -11.28 -1.98 -3.93
N THR A 66 -12.46 -2.09 -3.35
CA THR A 66 -13.19 -3.37 -3.32
C THR A 66 -14.01 -3.52 -4.61
N LEU A 67 -13.82 -4.65 -5.28
CA LEU A 67 -14.58 -5.02 -6.48
C LEU A 67 -15.23 -6.36 -6.22
N ASN A 68 -16.57 -6.40 -6.21
CA ASN A 68 -17.35 -7.64 -5.95
C ASN A 68 -16.87 -8.36 -4.69
N ASN A 69 -16.62 -7.60 -3.62
CA ASN A 69 -16.12 -8.07 -2.33
C ASN A 69 -14.67 -8.59 -2.36
N ASP A 70 -13.96 -8.38 -3.46
CA ASP A 70 -12.56 -8.82 -3.61
C ASP A 70 -11.66 -7.64 -3.96
N MET A 71 -10.36 -7.83 -3.76
CA MET A 71 -9.39 -6.86 -4.24
C MET A 71 -9.34 -6.88 -5.76
N MET A 72 -8.85 -5.79 -6.35
CA MET A 72 -8.73 -5.69 -7.80
C MET A 72 -7.79 -6.78 -8.35
N PRO A 73 -8.13 -7.38 -9.50
CA PRO A 73 -7.27 -8.41 -10.10
C PRO A 73 -5.83 -7.95 -10.36
N SER A 74 -5.65 -6.68 -10.71
CA SER A 74 -4.32 -6.11 -10.92
C SER A 74 -3.48 -6.16 -9.64
N ILE A 75 -4.09 -5.85 -8.51
CA ILE A 75 -3.42 -5.90 -7.20
C ILE A 75 -3.18 -7.35 -6.79
N ALA A 76 -4.13 -8.25 -7.05
CA ALA A 76 -3.94 -9.67 -6.77
C ALA A 76 -2.75 -10.24 -7.56
N SER A 77 -2.64 -9.87 -8.83
CA SER A 77 -1.52 -10.27 -9.68
C SER A 77 -0.19 -9.75 -9.15
N PHE A 78 -0.14 -8.48 -8.77
CA PHE A 78 1.05 -7.88 -8.18
C PHE A 78 1.47 -8.61 -6.90
N LEU A 79 0.53 -8.88 -6.01
CA LEU A 79 0.81 -9.56 -4.73
C LEU A 79 1.28 -11.00 -4.95
N CYS A 80 0.71 -11.69 -5.93
CA CYS A 80 1.16 -13.03 -6.30
C CYS A 80 2.62 -13.01 -6.76
N TYR A 81 2.97 -12.06 -7.60
CA TYR A 81 4.35 -11.86 -8.06
C TYR A 81 5.27 -11.57 -6.88
N LEU A 82 4.83 -10.69 -5.99
CA LEU A 82 5.60 -10.30 -4.79
C LEU A 82 5.86 -11.50 -3.89
N ARG A 83 4.85 -12.33 -3.67
CA ARG A 83 5.01 -13.54 -2.85
C ARG A 83 6.09 -14.48 -3.39
N GLY A 84 6.16 -14.61 -4.71
CA GLY A 84 7.17 -15.44 -5.35
C GLY A 84 8.60 -14.96 -5.09
N LEU A 85 8.78 -13.68 -4.80
CA LEU A 85 10.08 -13.08 -4.54
C LEU A 85 10.41 -13.00 -3.05
N SER A 86 9.44 -13.29 -2.18
CA SER A 86 9.59 -13.34 -0.72
C SER A 86 10.33 -12.12 -0.13
N PRO A 87 9.76 -10.92 -0.22
CA PRO A 87 10.42 -9.70 0.31
C PRO A 87 10.29 -9.63 1.82
N LYS A 88 11.03 -10.46 2.51
CA LYS A 88 10.97 -10.57 3.97
C LYS A 88 11.49 -9.31 4.66
N GLY A 89 10.87 -8.97 5.78
CA GLY A 89 11.35 -7.88 6.62
C GLY A 89 10.95 -6.49 6.16
N ARG A 90 10.19 -6.35 5.08
CA ARG A 90 9.65 -5.05 4.68
C ARG A 90 8.51 -4.68 5.60
N LYS A 91 8.48 -3.43 6.01
CA LYS A 91 7.39 -2.89 6.83
C LYS A 91 6.26 -2.48 5.91
N ALA A 92 5.12 -3.10 6.04
CA ALA A 92 4.04 -2.94 5.07
C ALA A 92 2.69 -2.71 5.72
N PHE A 93 1.77 -2.12 4.97
CA PHE A 93 0.38 -2.04 5.36
C PHE A 93 -0.52 -1.97 4.13
N ALA A 94 -1.79 -2.31 4.34
CA ALA A 94 -2.81 -2.27 3.30
C ALA A 94 -3.70 -1.04 3.49
N PHE A 95 -4.20 -0.50 2.40
CA PHE A 95 -5.16 0.61 2.45
C PHE A 95 -6.17 0.49 1.30
N GLY A 96 -7.23 1.27 1.38
CA GLY A 96 -8.18 1.33 0.29
C GLY A 96 -9.50 1.95 0.69
N SER A 97 -10.30 2.24 -0.33
CA SER A 97 -11.66 2.73 -0.14
C SER A 97 -12.66 1.64 -0.51
N TYR A 98 -13.87 1.76 0.01
CA TYR A 98 -14.93 0.78 -0.26
C TYR A 98 -16.30 1.45 -0.20
N GLY A 99 -17.25 0.93 -1.01
CA GLY A 99 -18.65 1.33 -0.92
C GLY A 99 -19.46 0.36 -0.06
N TRP A 100 -19.09 -0.92 -0.11
CA TRP A 100 -19.74 -2.03 0.63
C TRP A 100 -18.66 -2.88 1.27
N GLY A 101 -18.61 -2.94 2.59
CA GLY A 101 -17.61 -3.74 3.28
C GLY A 101 -16.18 -3.44 2.85
N GLY A 102 -15.20 -3.91 3.56
CA GLY A 102 -13.80 -3.63 3.27
C GLY A 102 -12.97 -4.88 3.07
N GLN A 103 -13.54 -5.91 2.47
CA GLN A 103 -12.91 -7.22 2.35
C GLN A 103 -11.61 -7.18 1.54
N SER A 104 -11.54 -6.33 0.51
CA SER A 104 -10.35 -6.24 -0.33
C SER A 104 -9.13 -5.83 0.47
N ILE A 105 -9.30 -4.91 1.42
CA ILE A 105 -8.18 -4.38 2.19
C ILE A 105 -7.66 -5.46 3.15
N ALA A 106 -8.55 -6.25 3.75
CA ALA A 106 -8.16 -7.38 4.58
C ALA A 106 -7.43 -8.45 3.77
N GLN A 107 -7.88 -8.70 2.54
CA GLN A 107 -7.23 -9.65 1.64
C GLN A 107 -5.81 -9.18 1.27
N VAL A 108 -5.64 -7.90 0.99
CA VAL A 108 -4.33 -7.32 0.70
C VAL A 108 -3.40 -7.51 1.90
N GLU A 109 -3.89 -7.21 3.10
CA GLU A 109 -3.09 -7.38 4.33
C GLU A 109 -2.65 -8.83 4.51
N GLU A 110 -3.55 -9.79 4.29
CA GLU A 110 -3.20 -11.21 4.40
C GLU A 110 -2.12 -11.61 3.40
N GLN A 111 -2.21 -11.11 2.16
CA GLN A 111 -1.22 -11.42 1.14
C GLN A 111 0.14 -10.80 1.45
N LEU A 112 0.17 -9.62 2.05
CA LEU A 112 1.42 -9.01 2.50
C LEU A 112 2.08 -9.85 3.58
N LYS A 113 1.32 -10.35 4.53
CA LYS A 113 1.82 -11.26 5.56
C LYS A 113 2.35 -12.55 4.94
N ALA A 114 1.62 -13.11 3.98
CA ALA A 114 2.02 -14.34 3.29
C ALA A 114 3.31 -14.15 2.49
N ALA A 115 3.59 -12.94 2.03
CA ALA A 115 4.83 -12.61 1.32
C ALA A 115 6.03 -12.44 2.26
N GLY A 116 5.80 -12.40 3.56
CA GLY A 116 6.86 -12.25 4.56
C GLY A 116 7.05 -10.81 5.04
N CYS A 117 6.15 -9.90 4.69
CA CYS A 117 6.23 -8.52 5.15
C CYS A 117 5.72 -8.40 6.60
N ASP A 118 6.31 -7.46 7.34
CA ASP A 118 5.82 -7.09 8.67
C ASP A 118 4.72 -6.05 8.51
N THR A 119 3.52 -6.34 8.97
CA THR A 119 2.42 -5.38 8.92
C THR A 119 2.50 -4.46 10.12
N VAL A 120 3.14 -3.31 9.92
CA VAL A 120 3.47 -2.36 10.99
C VAL A 120 2.36 -1.37 11.29
N LEU A 121 1.34 -1.36 10.48
CA LEU A 121 0.19 -0.48 10.64
C LEU A 121 -1.06 -1.28 10.32
N GLU A 122 -2.09 -1.12 11.13
CA GLU A 122 -3.38 -1.73 10.85
C GLU A 122 -3.89 -1.26 9.49
N LYS A 123 -4.61 -2.13 8.78
CA LYS A 123 -5.16 -1.79 7.48
C LYS A 123 -5.98 -0.50 7.56
N GLN A 124 -5.76 0.39 6.62
CA GLN A 124 -6.41 1.70 6.57
C GLN A 124 -7.57 1.65 5.59
N ARG A 125 -8.79 1.64 6.12
CA ARG A 125 -10.02 1.54 5.33
C ARG A 125 -10.83 2.82 5.44
N ILE A 126 -11.26 3.35 4.30
CA ILE A 126 -12.14 4.53 4.28
C ILE A 126 -13.34 4.20 3.41
N ALA A 127 -14.54 4.39 3.98
CA ALA A 127 -15.78 4.19 3.24
C ALA A 127 -16.03 5.38 2.33
N ASN A 128 -16.35 5.10 1.06
CA ASN A 128 -16.72 6.10 0.06
C ASN A 128 -15.59 7.12 -0.18
N VAL A 129 -15.92 8.39 -0.33
CA VAL A 129 -14.95 9.46 -0.59
C VAL A 129 -14.31 9.90 0.73
N PRO A 130 -12.97 9.94 0.80
CA PRO A 130 -12.30 10.38 2.04
C PRO A 130 -12.62 11.82 2.40
N THR A 131 -12.87 12.08 3.68
CA THR A 131 -13.00 13.43 4.21
C THR A 131 -11.63 13.97 4.59
N LYS A 132 -11.54 15.29 4.79
CA LYS A 132 -10.29 15.90 5.24
C LYS A 132 -9.84 15.32 6.58
N ALA A 133 -10.79 15.08 7.49
CA ALA A 133 -10.49 14.50 8.80
C ALA A 133 -9.93 13.08 8.67
N GLN A 134 -10.49 12.27 7.77
CA GLN A 134 -10.01 10.92 7.53
C GLN A 134 -8.62 10.92 6.92
N LEU A 135 -8.35 11.83 5.99
CA LEU A 135 -7.02 11.95 5.38
C LEU A 135 -5.98 12.43 6.39
N ALA A 136 -6.37 13.34 7.29
CA ALA A 136 -5.49 13.79 8.38
C ALA A 136 -5.15 12.63 9.32
N ALA A 137 -6.15 11.80 9.65
CA ALA A 137 -5.93 10.63 10.49
C ALA A 137 -5.00 9.61 9.80
N LEU A 138 -5.14 9.43 8.49
CA LEU A 138 -4.26 8.56 7.71
C LEU A 138 -2.83 9.07 7.73
N THR A 139 -2.63 10.37 7.53
CA THR A 139 -1.32 11.02 7.61
C THR A 139 -0.67 10.74 8.97
N GLU A 140 -1.42 10.97 10.04
CA GLU A 140 -0.92 10.76 11.40
C GLU A 140 -0.54 9.30 11.63
N ALA A 141 -1.37 8.35 11.17
CA ALA A 141 -1.09 6.93 11.31
C ALA A 141 0.24 6.55 10.63
N VAL A 142 0.46 7.04 9.40
CA VAL A 142 1.70 6.78 8.68
C VAL A 142 2.90 7.40 9.42
N GLN A 143 2.74 8.60 9.93
CA GLN A 143 3.84 9.29 10.62
C GLN A 143 4.21 8.66 11.95
N GLN A 144 3.34 7.84 12.51
CA GLN A 144 3.61 7.13 13.76
C GLN A 144 4.30 5.77 13.55
N ILE A 145 4.51 5.34 12.32
CA ILE A 145 5.24 4.09 12.05
C ILE A 145 6.67 4.24 12.56
N ASP A 146 7.11 3.29 13.38
CA ASP A 146 8.48 3.27 13.90
C ASP A 146 9.48 2.91 12.79
N GLU A 147 10.58 3.59 12.79
CA GLU A 147 11.68 3.36 11.83
C GLU A 147 12.62 2.23 12.24
#